data_a9712c95e2857d9d82dbe2d6cf3b66c7
#
_entry.id   a9712c95e2857d9d82dbe2d6cf3b66c7
#
_cell.length_a   1.000
_cell.length_b   1.000
_cell.length_c   1.000
_cell.angle_alpha   90.00
_cell.angle_beta   90.00
_cell.angle_gamma   90.00
#
_symmetry.space_group_name_H-M   'P 1'
#
loop_
_entity.id
_entity.type
_entity.pdbx_description
1 polymer ?
#
loop_
_entity_poly.entity_id
_entity_poly.type
_entity_poly.pdbx_seq_one_letter_code
_entity_poly.pdbx_strand_id
1 'polypeptide(L)'
;MSTSTSDKSTQVDFGLSEQRVTYFRTFGFLKIPGLFAPDVERIRSGFEEVFASETPEVLDPGNPYHRTRDHRYKRETRTMIRQFIDKSPGLQWLRYDARVLGVARSLLGDRFVYAESDGNLFNCDVYWHIDVYGAAPNVEHIKLSFYLDGLRRETGALRVIPGSHFAGTRYAGALYKQLSREPGRVPEHVGVEVDEVPSWVVDVDPGDLIVGNFLTMHASFNGGVRRRLFTMNFSATP
;
A
#
# COMPACT_ATOMS: atom_id res chain seq x y z
N MET A 1 -2.42 -17.48 -51.75
CA MET A 1 -2.07 -18.06 -50.43
C MET A 1 -1.33 -16.97 -49.66
N SER A 2 -2.02 -16.30 -48.77
CA SER A 2 -1.51 -15.20 -47.95
C SER A 2 -1.27 -15.75 -46.57
N THR A 3 -0.03 -15.90 -46.16
CA THR A 3 0.39 -16.32 -44.83
C THR A 3 0.32 -15.12 -43.88
N SER A 4 -0.73 -15.10 -43.04
CA SER A 4 -0.83 -14.16 -41.94
C SER A 4 0.22 -14.52 -40.88
N THR A 5 1.26 -13.74 -40.78
CA THR A 5 2.19 -13.76 -39.65
C THR A 5 1.50 -13.07 -38.47
N SER A 6 1.03 -13.86 -37.52
CA SER A 6 0.59 -13.33 -36.23
C SER A 6 1.80 -12.76 -35.48
N ASP A 7 1.79 -11.46 -35.35
CA ASP A 7 2.73 -10.71 -34.52
C ASP A 7 2.49 -11.12 -33.05
N LYS A 8 3.28 -12.07 -32.55
CA LYS A 8 3.38 -12.36 -31.14
C LYS A 8 4.18 -11.21 -30.52
N SER A 9 3.47 -10.18 -30.07
CA SER A 9 4.07 -9.20 -29.17
C SER A 9 4.75 -9.96 -28.04
N THR A 10 6.06 -9.88 -27.96
CA THR A 10 6.88 -10.40 -26.87
C THR A 10 6.48 -9.62 -25.61
N GLN A 11 5.49 -10.15 -24.90
CA GLN A 11 5.13 -9.67 -23.56
C GLN A 11 6.37 -9.95 -22.70
N VAL A 12 7.12 -8.91 -22.35
CA VAL A 12 8.27 -9.02 -21.46
C VAL A 12 7.75 -9.60 -20.15
N ASP A 13 8.13 -10.84 -19.86
CA ASP A 13 7.75 -11.49 -18.60
C ASP A 13 8.52 -10.80 -17.46
N PHE A 14 7.81 -9.99 -16.67
CA PHE A 14 8.39 -9.34 -15.50
C PHE A 14 8.33 -10.30 -14.32
N GLY A 15 9.46 -10.52 -13.67
CA GLY A 15 9.56 -11.33 -12.46
C GLY A 15 10.49 -10.69 -11.43
N LEU A 16 10.25 -10.98 -10.16
CA LEU A 16 11.19 -10.61 -9.10
C LEU A 16 12.38 -11.59 -9.09
N SER A 17 13.56 -11.07 -8.83
CA SER A 17 14.72 -11.94 -8.57
C SER A 17 14.51 -12.75 -7.28
N GLU A 18 15.20 -13.89 -7.18
CA GLU A 18 15.18 -14.73 -5.99
C GLU A 18 15.53 -13.96 -4.71
N GLN A 19 16.51 -13.04 -4.80
CA GLN A 19 16.91 -12.20 -3.68
C GLN A 19 15.76 -11.28 -3.20
N ARG A 20 14.98 -10.71 -4.12
CA ARG A 20 13.83 -9.87 -3.79
C ARG A 20 12.70 -10.69 -3.16
N VAL A 21 12.44 -11.88 -3.68
CA VAL A 21 11.45 -12.81 -3.10
C VAL A 21 11.89 -13.23 -1.69
N THR A 22 13.15 -13.59 -1.50
CA THR A 22 13.73 -13.94 -0.19
C THR A 22 13.62 -12.78 0.78
N TYR A 23 13.96 -11.56 0.35
CA TYR A 23 13.82 -10.34 1.15
C TYR A 23 12.38 -10.14 1.61
N PHE A 24 11.41 -10.20 0.69
CA PHE A 24 9.99 -10.06 1.02
C PHE A 24 9.54 -11.13 2.02
N ARG A 25 9.91 -12.38 1.80
CA ARG A 25 9.54 -13.50 2.70
C ARG A 25 10.18 -13.37 4.09
N THR A 26 11.36 -12.76 4.18
CA THR A 26 12.05 -12.55 5.46
C THR A 26 11.49 -11.38 6.25
N PHE A 27 11.19 -10.26 5.57
CA PHE A 27 10.87 -9.00 6.23
C PHE A 27 9.39 -8.60 6.12
N GLY A 28 8.63 -9.22 5.22
CA GLY A 28 7.20 -8.97 5.02
C GLY A 28 6.89 -7.76 4.15
N PHE A 29 7.89 -7.11 3.58
CA PHE A 29 7.72 -5.99 2.65
C PHE A 29 8.85 -5.94 1.63
N LEU A 30 8.60 -5.22 0.52
CA LEU A 30 9.59 -4.97 -0.53
C LEU A 30 9.32 -3.59 -1.15
N LYS A 31 10.36 -2.81 -1.36
CA LYS A 31 10.33 -1.62 -2.22
C LYS A 31 10.96 -1.93 -3.57
N ILE A 32 10.29 -1.55 -4.66
CA ILE A 32 10.79 -1.63 -6.03
C ILE A 32 10.90 -0.21 -6.57
N PRO A 33 12.09 0.40 -6.50
CA PRO A 33 12.28 1.79 -6.88
C PRO A 33 11.99 2.02 -8.36
N GLY A 34 11.26 3.09 -8.67
CA GLY A 34 11.05 3.59 -10.03
C GLY A 34 10.29 2.67 -10.97
N LEU A 35 9.68 1.59 -10.49
CA LEU A 35 9.01 0.59 -11.35
C LEU A 35 7.95 1.22 -12.26
N PHE A 36 7.24 2.23 -11.76
CA PHE A 36 6.19 2.96 -12.49
C PHE A 36 6.56 4.43 -12.75
N ALA A 37 7.85 4.79 -12.64
CA ALA A 37 8.28 6.17 -12.89
C ALA A 37 7.86 6.71 -14.28
N PRO A 38 7.93 5.93 -15.37
CA PRO A 38 7.45 6.39 -16.68
C PRO A 38 5.94 6.65 -16.74
N ASP A 39 5.15 6.04 -15.85
CA ASP A 39 3.70 6.08 -15.88
C ASP A 39 3.09 6.99 -14.82
N VAL A 40 3.91 7.68 -14.01
CA VAL A 40 3.49 8.46 -12.83
C VAL A 40 2.39 9.46 -13.18
N GLU A 41 2.54 10.22 -14.25
CA GLU A 41 1.56 11.25 -14.61
C GLU A 41 0.23 10.64 -15.06
N ARG A 42 0.27 9.52 -15.79
CA ARG A 42 -0.93 8.77 -16.16
C ARG A 42 -1.67 8.24 -14.93
N ILE A 43 -0.91 7.67 -13.99
CA ILE A 43 -1.45 7.13 -12.74
C ILE A 43 -2.04 8.26 -11.88
N ARG A 44 -1.33 9.38 -11.78
CA ARG A 44 -1.79 10.56 -11.04
C ARG A 44 -3.09 11.14 -11.63
N SER A 45 -3.15 11.28 -12.95
CA SER A 45 -4.37 11.75 -13.63
C SER A 45 -5.56 10.85 -13.36
N GLY A 46 -5.39 9.52 -13.43
CA GLY A 46 -6.46 8.58 -13.12
C GLY A 46 -6.89 8.63 -11.65
N PHE A 47 -5.96 8.86 -10.73
CA PHE A 47 -6.27 9.04 -9.31
C PHE A 47 -7.13 10.29 -9.08
N GLU A 48 -6.71 11.43 -9.62
CA GLU A 48 -7.45 12.72 -9.49
C GLU A 48 -8.83 12.63 -10.15
N GLU A 49 -8.95 11.96 -11.30
CA GLU A 49 -10.23 11.74 -11.99
C GLU A 49 -11.25 11.02 -11.08
N VAL A 50 -10.83 9.92 -10.41
CA VAL A 50 -11.71 9.18 -9.50
C VAL A 50 -12.14 10.03 -8.32
N PHE A 51 -11.21 10.74 -7.68
CA PHE A 51 -11.56 11.60 -6.56
C PHE A 51 -12.43 12.79 -6.98
N ALA A 52 -12.20 13.36 -8.16
CA ALA A 52 -13.04 14.45 -8.68
C ALA A 52 -14.49 14.00 -8.97
N SER A 53 -14.68 12.75 -9.39
CA SER A 53 -16.00 12.21 -9.70
C SER A 53 -16.75 11.70 -8.47
N GLU A 54 -16.04 11.05 -7.52
CA GLU A 54 -16.66 10.35 -6.39
C GLU A 54 -16.78 11.23 -5.13
N THR A 55 -15.86 12.18 -4.95
CA THR A 55 -15.78 13.02 -3.74
C THR A 55 -15.23 14.42 -4.08
N PRO A 56 -15.92 15.19 -4.93
CA PRO A 56 -15.42 16.49 -5.38
C PRO A 56 -15.19 17.48 -4.23
N GLU A 57 -15.97 17.38 -3.15
CA GLU A 57 -15.84 18.21 -1.96
C GLU A 57 -14.51 18.02 -1.21
N VAL A 58 -13.88 16.85 -1.34
CA VAL A 58 -12.60 16.57 -0.70
C VAL A 58 -11.44 17.23 -1.44
N LEU A 59 -11.60 17.48 -2.72
CA LEU A 59 -10.59 18.17 -3.55
C LEU A 59 -10.70 19.68 -3.47
N ASP A 60 -11.80 20.23 -2.93
CA ASP A 60 -12.01 21.68 -2.80
C ASP A 60 -10.95 22.30 -1.86
N PRO A 61 -10.11 23.25 -2.34
CA PRO A 61 -9.14 23.95 -1.51
C PRO A 61 -9.78 24.76 -0.37
N GLY A 62 -11.05 25.11 -0.50
CA GLY A 62 -11.84 25.79 0.53
C GLY A 62 -12.32 24.87 1.65
N ASN A 63 -12.28 23.56 1.48
CA ASN A 63 -12.73 22.62 2.46
C ASN A 63 -11.88 22.70 3.74
N PRO A 64 -12.50 22.94 4.94
CA PRO A 64 -11.76 23.09 6.20
C PRO A 64 -10.96 21.85 6.57
N TYR A 65 -11.33 20.66 6.08
CA TYR A 65 -10.56 19.43 6.29
C TYR A 65 -9.17 19.46 5.61
N HIS A 66 -8.93 20.36 4.66
CA HIS A 66 -7.62 20.56 4.07
C HIS A 66 -6.61 21.30 4.97
N ARG A 67 -7.06 21.97 6.02
CA ARG A 67 -6.25 22.95 6.78
C ARG A 67 -5.86 22.51 8.19
N THR A 68 -6.41 21.46 8.74
CA THR A 68 -6.16 21.10 10.14
C THR A 68 -4.98 20.15 10.26
N ARG A 69 -3.84 20.69 10.73
CA ARG A 69 -2.65 19.95 11.18
C ARG A 69 -2.82 19.31 12.56
N ASP A 70 -3.97 19.33 13.16
CA ASP A 70 -4.18 18.72 14.48
C ASP A 70 -4.43 17.21 14.29
N HIS A 71 -3.33 16.49 14.19
CA HIS A 71 -3.25 15.10 13.76
C HIS A 71 -3.69 14.09 14.83
N ARG A 72 -3.79 14.53 16.07
CA ARG A 72 -3.83 13.62 17.21
C ARG A 72 -5.13 12.87 17.42
N TYR A 73 -6.26 13.24 16.78
CA TYR A 73 -7.57 12.70 17.17
C TYR A 73 -8.63 12.54 16.07
N LYS A 74 -8.34 12.66 14.77
CA LYS A 74 -9.41 12.61 13.75
C LYS A 74 -9.26 11.43 12.77
N ARG A 75 -10.00 10.34 13.04
CA ARG A 75 -10.37 9.33 12.03
C ARG A 75 -11.08 9.93 10.80
N GLU A 76 -11.59 11.14 10.92
CA GLU A 76 -12.42 11.86 9.95
C GLU A 76 -11.63 12.48 8.79
N THR A 77 -10.31 12.38 8.79
CA THR A 77 -9.45 13.05 7.82
C THR A 77 -8.88 12.09 6.76
N ARG A 78 -9.41 10.87 6.67
CA ARG A 78 -9.13 9.93 5.60
C ARG A 78 -10.36 9.75 4.74
N THR A 79 -10.25 10.06 3.45
CA THR A 79 -11.24 9.66 2.45
C THR A 79 -10.76 8.40 1.76
N MET A 80 -11.60 7.37 1.74
CA MET A 80 -11.30 6.09 1.11
C MET A 80 -12.38 5.74 0.08
N ILE A 81 -11.96 5.42 -1.14
CA ILE A 81 -12.81 4.96 -2.23
C ILE A 81 -12.45 3.52 -2.53
N ARG A 82 -13.41 2.61 -2.40
CA ARG A 82 -13.24 1.18 -2.71
C ARG A 82 -13.40 0.89 -4.20
N GLN A 83 -12.83 -0.25 -4.65
CA GLN A 83 -12.80 -0.65 -6.07
C GLN A 83 -12.20 0.45 -6.95
N PHE A 84 -11.16 1.06 -6.44
CA PHE A 84 -10.64 2.33 -6.92
C PHE A 84 -10.19 2.30 -8.37
N ILE A 85 -9.36 1.31 -8.76
CA ILE A 85 -8.86 1.25 -10.14
C ILE A 85 -9.96 0.92 -11.15
N ASP A 86 -11.06 0.30 -10.70
CA ASP A 86 -12.19 -0.07 -11.56
C ASP A 86 -13.06 1.14 -11.94
N LYS A 87 -12.89 2.26 -11.24
CA LYS A 87 -13.65 3.51 -11.46
C LYS A 87 -13.04 4.45 -12.51
N SER A 88 -11.79 4.24 -12.91
CA SER A 88 -11.14 5.04 -13.95
C SER A 88 -10.55 4.15 -15.06
N PRO A 89 -10.97 4.34 -16.33
CA PRO A 89 -10.30 3.72 -17.47
C PRO A 89 -8.79 3.99 -17.49
N GLY A 90 -8.37 5.14 -16.95
CA GLY A 90 -6.98 5.55 -16.83
C GLY A 90 -6.16 4.66 -15.89
N LEU A 91 -6.79 3.90 -14.96
CA LEU A 91 -6.12 3.04 -13.99
C LEU A 91 -6.34 1.53 -14.22
N GLN A 92 -7.42 1.13 -14.91
CA GLN A 92 -7.78 -0.28 -15.11
C GLN A 92 -6.69 -1.11 -15.79
N TRP A 93 -5.84 -0.50 -16.60
CA TRP A 93 -4.73 -1.17 -17.27
C TRP A 93 -3.73 -1.80 -16.27
N LEU A 94 -3.59 -1.21 -15.07
CA LEU A 94 -2.70 -1.74 -14.02
C LEU A 94 -3.05 -3.18 -13.64
N ARG A 95 -4.32 -3.56 -13.73
CA ARG A 95 -4.79 -4.91 -13.42
C ARG A 95 -4.16 -5.98 -14.33
N TYR A 96 -3.78 -5.58 -15.53
CA TYR A 96 -3.22 -6.46 -16.56
C TYR A 96 -1.77 -6.14 -16.88
N ASP A 97 -1.18 -5.18 -16.21
CA ASP A 97 0.23 -4.78 -16.42
C ASP A 97 1.17 -5.93 -16.03
N ALA A 98 2.10 -6.24 -16.92
CA ALA A 98 3.05 -7.35 -16.73
C ALA A 98 3.87 -7.21 -15.44
N ARG A 99 4.19 -5.97 -15.02
CA ARG A 99 4.93 -5.69 -13.78
C ARG A 99 4.10 -6.03 -12.56
N VAL A 100 2.82 -5.64 -12.54
CA VAL A 100 1.88 -5.95 -11.46
C VAL A 100 1.68 -7.46 -11.34
N LEU A 101 1.36 -8.11 -12.46
CA LEU A 101 1.13 -9.55 -12.50
C LEU A 101 2.39 -10.34 -12.18
N GLY A 102 3.55 -9.89 -12.66
CA GLY A 102 4.83 -10.52 -12.39
C GLY A 102 5.25 -10.45 -10.92
N VAL A 103 5.00 -9.31 -10.24
CA VAL A 103 5.18 -9.20 -8.79
C VAL A 103 4.26 -10.17 -8.05
N ALA A 104 2.96 -10.19 -8.39
CA ALA A 104 2.00 -11.09 -7.77
C ALA A 104 2.39 -12.56 -7.96
N ARG A 105 2.73 -12.96 -9.19
CA ARG A 105 3.17 -14.32 -9.51
C ARG A 105 4.42 -14.73 -8.74
N SER A 106 5.42 -13.83 -8.66
CA SER A 106 6.68 -14.13 -7.97
C SER A 106 6.49 -14.39 -6.48
N LEU A 107 5.48 -13.78 -5.85
CA LEU A 107 5.25 -13.88 -4.42
C LEU A 107 4.17 -14.91 -4.05
N LEU A 108 3.10 -15.02 -4.85
CA LEU A 108 1.95 -15.87 -4.56
C LEU A 108 1.91 -17.17 -5.37
N GLY A 109 2.85 -17.34 -6.33
CA GLY A 109 2.82 -18.47 -7.27
C GLY A 109 1.88 -18.23 -8.45
N ASP A 110 1.67 -19.25 -9.28
CA ASP A 110 0.91 -19.11 -10.53
C ASP A 110 -0.60 -18.95 -10.33
N ARG A 111 -1.12 -19.38 -9.19
CA ARG A 111 -2.55 -19.31 -8.87
C ARG A 111 -2.81 -18.20 -7.86
N PHE A 112 -3.22 -17.06 -8.35
CA PHE A 112 -3.63 -15.92 -7.54
C PHE A 112 -4.80 -15.18 -8.17
N VAL A 113 -5.49 -14.40 -7.37
CA VAL A 113 -6.60 -13.54 -7.81
C VAL A 113 -6.36 -12.10 -7.37
N TYR A 114 -6.77 -11.18 -8.21
CA TYR A 114 -6.97 -9.79 -7.80
C TYR A 114 -8.21 -9.73 -6.90
N ALA A 115 -8.06 -9.23 -5.68
CA ALA A 115 -9.13 -9.20 -4.70
C ALA A 115 -9.90 -7.86 -4.74
N GLU A 116 -9.19 -6.77 -4.58
CA GLU A 116 -9.79 -5.42 -4.54
C GLU A 116 -8.73 -4.33 -4.70
N SER A 117 -9.20 -3.10 -4.83
CA SER A 117 -8.37 -1.90 -4.71
C SER A 117 -9.05 -0.85 -3.85
N ASP A 118 -8.25 -0.02 -3.20
CA ASP A 118 -8.73 1.16 -2.50
C ASP A 118 -7.85 2.38 -2.79
N GLY A 119 -8.49 3.53 -3.03
CA GLY A 119 -7.83 4.83 -3.16
C GLY A 119 -8.01 5.63 -1.90
N ASN A 120 -6.95 6.27 -1.44
CA ASN A 120 -6.93 6.96 -0.17
C ASN A 120 -6.32 8.35 -0.30
N LEU A 121 -7.00 9.31 0.30
CA LEU A 121 -6.49 10.64 0.56
C LEU A 121 -6.36 10.81 2.06
N PHE A 122 -5.12 10.82 2.55
CA PHE A 122 -4.84 10.92 3.99
C PHE A 122 -4.50 12.35 4.38
N ASN A 123 -5.13 12.82 5.45
CA ASN A 123 -4.81 14.07 6.15
C ASN A 123 -4.50 13.80 7.63
N CYS A 124 -4.15 12.56 7.98
CA CYS A 124 -3.95 12.11 9.36
C CYS A 124 -2.83 11.09 9.44
N ASP A 125 -2.42 10.81 10.66
CA ASP A 125 -1.57 9.66 10.96
C ASP A 125 -2.36 8.35 10.78
N VAL A 126 -1.62 7.30 10.50
CA VAL A 126 -2.14 5.93 10.45
C VAL A 126 -1.41 5.12 11.52
N TYR A 127 -2.12 4.76 12.59
CA TYR A 127 -1.54 4.04 13.71
C TYR A 127 -1.16 2.59 13.34
N TRP A 128 -0.31 1.99 14.15
CA TRP A 128 0.16 0.62 13.99
C TRP A 128 -0.99 -0.37 13.80
N HIS A 129 -0.93 -1.15 12.74
CA HIS A 129 -1.94 -2.14 12.40
C HIS A 129 -1.40 -3.18 11.41
N ILE A 130 -2.16 -4.24 11.25
CA ILE A 130 -2.09 -5.18 10.13
C ILE A 130 -3.34 -5.01 9.27
N ASP A 131 -3.30 -5.45 8.03
CA ASP A 131 -4.44 -5.30 7.09
C ASP A 131 -5.54 -6.36 7.26
N VAL A 132 -5.41 -7.21 8.25
CA VAL A 132 -6.37 -8.29 8.53
C VAL A 132 -7.29 -7.90 9.67
N TYR A 133 -8.60 -8.12 9.44
CA TYR A 133 -9.65 -7.98 10.45
C TYR A 133 -10.17 -9.37 10.80
N GLY A 134 -10.06 -9.79 12.05
CA GLY A 134 -10.51 -11.11 12.53
C GLY A 134 -9.41 -12.16 12.48
N ALA A 135 -9.78 -13.39 12.09
CA ALA A 135 -8.84 -14.50 12.00
C ALA A 135 -7.83 -14.29 10.87
N ALA A 136 -6.59 -14.75 11.07
CA ALA A 136 -5.59 -14.72 10.01
C ALA A 136 -6.10 -15.50 8.78
N PRO A 137 -5.86 -15.00 7.56
CA PRO A 137 -6.30 -15.67 6.35
C PRO A 137 -5.58 -17.01 6.16
N ASN A 138 -6.30 -17.98 5.60
CA ASN A 138 -5.73 -19.31 5.31
C ASN A 138 -4.78 -19.32 4.10
N VAL A 139 -4.75 -18.23 3.34
CA VAL A 139 -3.90 -18.05 2.16
C VAL A 139 -3.11 -16.75 2.26
N GLU A 140 -2.00 -16.68 1.56
CA GLU A 140 -1.17 -15.48 1.54
C GLU A 140 -1.84 -14.35 0.78
N HIS A 141 -1.77 -13.14 1.34
CA HIS A 141 -2.26 -11.91 0.74
C HIS A 141 -1.13 -10.90 0.66
N ILE A 142 -1.06 -10.21 -0.48
CA ILE A 142 -0.15 -9.10 -0.69
C ILE A 142 -0.90 -7.84 -1.08
N LYS A 143 -0.35 -6.70 -0.66
CA LYS A 143 -0.80 -5.36 -1.01
C LYS A 143 0.28 -4.66 -1.82
N LEU A 144 -0.08 -4.22 -3.02
CA LEU A 144 0.73 -3.35 -3.85
C LEU A 144 0.29 -1.91 -3.61
N SER A 145 1.18 -1.09 -3.10
CA SER A 145 0.90 0.31 -2.71
C SER A 145 1.59 1.28 -3.65
N PHE A 146 0.80 2.16 -4.25
CA PHE A 146 1.22 3.20 -5.19
C PHE A 146 1.10 4.55 -4.51
N TYR A 147 2.22 5.09 -4.06
CA TYR A 147 2.30 6.44 -3.49
C TYR A 147 2.51 7.45 -4.61
N LEU A 148 1.68 8.48 -4.64
CA LEU A 148 1.74 9.52 -5.68
C LEU A 148 2.51 10.77 -5.23
N ASP A 149 2.92 10.78 -3.98
CA ASP A 149 3.71 11.84 -3.37
C ASP A 149 5.04 11.28 -2.87
N GLY A 150 6.09 12.11 -2.93
CA GLY A 150 7.37 11.77 -2.31
C GLY A 150 7.25 11.85 -0.79
N LEU A 151 7.48 10.74 -0.10
CA LEU A 151 7.33 10.66 1.35
C LEU A 151 8.64 10.25 2.01
N ARG A 152 8.91 10.90 3.13
CA ARG A 152 10.04 10.65 4.03
C ARG A 152 9.52 10.50 5.46
N ARG A 153 10.40 10.19 6.40
CA ARG A 153 10.05 10.03 7.82
C ARG A 153 9.16 11.16 8.34
N GLU A 154 9.52 12.40 8.00
CA GLU A 154 8.88 13.63 8.50
C GLU A 154 7.62 14.02 7.73
N THR A 155 7.33 13.33 6.62
CA THR A 155 6.19 13.62 5.75
C THR A 155 5.21 12.46 5.61
N GLY A 156 5.30 11.47 6.49
CA GLY A 156 4.35 10.36 6.57
C GLY A 156 4.70 9.17 5.70
N ALA A 157 5.98 8.90 5.49
CA ALA A 157 6.40 7.64 4.88
C ALA A 157 5.91 6.43 5.67
N LEU A 158 5.65 5.35 4.96
CA LEU A 158 5.28 4.07 5.57
C LEU A 158 6.38 3.60 6.52
N ARG A 159 5.98 3.17 7.71
CA ARG A 159 6.85 2.47 8.67
C ARG A 159 6.40 1.04 8.79
N VAL A 160 7.33 0.12 8.77
CA VAL A 160 7.08 -1.32 8.89
C VAL A 160 7.91 -1.89 10.02
N ILE A 161 7.38 -2.89 10.72
CA ILE A 161 8.15 -3.69 11.67
C ILE A 161 8.55 -4.97 10.95
N PRO A 162 9.83 -5.11 10.52
CA PRO A 162 10.29 -6.24 9.73
C PRO A 162 10.06 -7.57 10.45
N GLY A 163 9.61 -8.59 9.72
CA GLY A 163 9.36 -9.93 10.27
C GLY A 163 8.10 -10.07 11.12
N SER A 164 7.33 -8.99 11.32
CA SER A 164 6.09 -9.02 12.09
C SER A 164 4.96 -9.84 11.45
N HIS A 165 5.08 -10.19 10.17
CA HIS A 165 4.11 -10.98 9.41
C HIS A 165 4.14 -12.48 9.73
N PHE A 166 5.13 -12.97 10.47
CA PHE A 166 5.20 -14.38 10.89
C PHE A 166 4.11 -14.67 11.94
N ALA A 167 2.89 -14.88 11.46
CA ALA A 167 1.75 -15.21 12.32
C ALA A 167 2.04 -16.43 13.22
N GLY A 168 1.52 -16.39 14.44
CA GLY A 168 1.71 -17.48 15.41
C GLY A 168 3.05 -17.45 16.17
N THR A 169 4.00 -16.59 15.78
CA THR A 169 5.22 -16.42 16.57
C THR A 169 4.96 -15.58 17.82
N ARG A 170 5.76 -15.82 18.87
CA ARG A 170 5.71 -15.01 20.10
C ARG A 170 5.98 -13.52 19.81
N TYR A 171 6.87 -13.24 18.85
CA TYR A 171 7.22 -11.89 18.41
C TYR A 171 6.01 -11.16 17.81
N ALA A 172 5.38 -11.71 16.78
CA ALA A 172 4.22 -11.11 16.15
C ALA A 172 3.04 -10.93 17.12
N GLY A 173 2.80 -11.95 17.97
CA GLY A 173 1.75 -11.88 18.98
C GLY A 173 1.99 -10.81 20.05
N ALA A 174 3.23 -10.57 20.45
CA ALA A 174 3.58 -9.50 21.39
C ALA A 174 3.36 -8.13 20.75
N LEU A 175 3.82 -7.91 19.52
CA LEU A 175 3.61 -6.67 18.77
C LEU A 175 2.11 -6.37 18.60
N TYR A 176 1.33 -7.36 18.20
CA TYR A 176 -0.11 -7.20 17.99
C TYR A 176 -0.85 -6.79 19.27
N LYS A 177 -0.46 -7.34 20.43
CA LYS A 177 -1.04 -6.97 21.73
C LYS A 177 -0.64 -5.58 22.18
N GLN A 178 0.59 -5.16 21.88
CA GLN A 178 1.14 -3.90 22.37
C GLN A 178 0.82 -2.71 21.45
N LEU A 179 0.75 -2.94 20.15
CA LEU A 179 0.51 -1.92 19.15
C LEU A 179 -0.95 -2.00 18.65
N SER A 180 -1.90 -1.70 19.54
CA SER A 180 -3.34 -1.74 19.22
C SER A 180 -3.75 -0.53 18.36
N ARG A 181 -4.75 -0.74 17.48
CA ARG A 181 -5.40 0.30 16.67
C ARG A 181 -6.21 1.32 17.46
N GLU A 182 -6.44 1.10 18.74
CA GLU A 182 -7.34 1.97 19.50
C GLU A 182 -6.70 3.33 19.76
N PRO A 183 -7.30 4.43 19.27
CA PRO A 183 -6.89 5.78 19.63
C PRO A 183 -7.06 5.94 21.16
N GLY A 184 -6.01 6.37 21.84
CA GLY A 184 -6.03 6.60 23.29
C GLY A 184 -5.43 5.47 24.14
N ARG A 185 -5.17 4.28 23.57
CA ARG A 185 -4.22 3.34 24.14
C ARG A 185 -2.89 3.51 23.41
N VAL A 186 -2.14 4.52 23.77
CA VAL A 186 -0.70 4.46 23.61
C VAL A 186 -0.25 3.35 24.56
N PRO A 187 0.24 2.22 24.06
CA PRO A 187 0.84 1.25 24.96
C PRO A 187 1.90 2.01 25.75
N GLU A 188 1.95 1.82 27.07
CA GLU A 188 3.06 2.29 27.88
C GLU A 188 4.32 1.57 27.38
N HIS A 189 4.84 2.02 26.26
CA HIS A 189 6.17 1.64 25.82
C HIS A 189 7.12 2.37 26.75
N VAL A 190 7.88 1.61 27.47
CA VAL A 190 8.82 2.09 28.46
C VAL A 190 9.73 3.16 27.83
N GLY A 191 9.33 4.43 27.96
CA GLY A 191 10.07 5.58 27.50
C GLY A 191 10.14 5.79 25.98
N VAL A 192 9.20 5.21 25.21
CA VAL A 192 9.17 5.34 23.74
C VAL A 192 7.78 5.77 23.30
N GLU A 193 7.70 6.87 22.55
CA GLU A 193 6.45 7.32 21.93
C GLU A 193 6.03 6.37 20.79
N VAL A 194 4.75 6.41 20.44
CA VAL A 194 4.17 5.50 19.42
C VAL A 194 4.85 5.61 18.05
N ASP A 195 5.32 6.79 17.70
CA ASP A 195 6.03 7.07 16.45
C ASP A 195 7.55 6.81 16.54
N GLU A 196 8.06 6.47 17.74
CA GLU A 196 9.44 6.09 17.98
C GLU A 196 9.64 4.57 18.07
N VAL A 197 8.56 3.79 17.99
CA VAL A 197 8.66 2.32 17.99
C VAL A 197 9.67 1.87 16.93
N PRO A 198 10.65 1.00 17.31
CA PRO A 198 11.66 0.51 16.39
C PRO A 198 11.05 -0.09 15.12
N SER A 199 11.30 0.57 14.01
CA SER A 199 10.68 0.24 12.73
C SER A 199 11.54 0.73 11.57
N TRP A 200 11.33 0.12 10.41
CA TRP A 200 11.96 0.58 9.18
C TRP A 200 11.09 1.61 8.49
N VAL A 201 11.64 2.78 8.19
CA VAL A 201 10.97 3.81 7.38
C VAL A 201 11.20 3.48 5.91
N VAL A 202 10.13 3.41 5.15
CA VAL A 202 10.14 3.16 3.71
C VAL A 202 9.97 4.48 2.98
N ASP A 203 11.07 5.18 2.74
CA ASP A 203 11.05 6.38 1.91
C ASP A 203 10.59 6.02 0.49
N VAL A 204 9.71 6.83 -0.08
CA VAL A 204 9.17 6.60 -1.43
C VAL A 204 9.24 7.85 -2.28
N ASP A 205 9.43 7.64 -3.57
CA ASP A 205 9.24 8.64 -4.62
C ASP A 205 8.08 8.21 -5.52
N PRO A 206 7.39 9.15 -6.20
CA PRO A 206 6.34 8.80 -7.15
C PRO A 206 6.88 7.84 -8.22
N GLY A 207 6.17 6.74 -8.42
CA GLY A 207 6.60 5.67 -9.34
C GLY A 207 7.30 4.49 -8.67
N ASP A 208 7.65 4.60 -7.38
CA ASP A 208 8.05 3.44 -6.58
C ASP A 208 6.84 2.53 -6.32
N LEU A 209 7.07 1.23 -6.28
CA LEU A 209 6.07 0.27 -5.82
C LEU A 209 6.49 -0.28 -4.46
N ILE A 210 5.58 -0.22 -3.48
CA ILE A 210 5.76 -0.91 -2.21
C ILE A 210 4.85 -2.14 -2.20
N VAL A 211 5.42 -3.28 -1.85
CA VAL A 211 4.69 -4.54 -1.66
C VAL A 211 4.73 -4.90 -0.19
N GLY A 212 3.58 -5.15 0.41
CA GLY A 212 3.44 -5.56 1.81
C GLY A 212 2.69 -6.88 1.94
N ASN A 213 3.11 -7.73 2.87
CA ASN A 213 2.29 -8.84 3.34
C ASN A 213 1.20 -8.28 4.28
N PHE A 214 -0.04 -8.75 4.16
CA PHE A 214 -1.17 -8.25 4.97
C PHE A 214 -0.97 -8.34 6.48
N LEU A 215 -0.13 -9.26 6.93
CA LEU A 215 0.18 -9.46 8.34
C LEU A 215 1.36 -8.61 8.83
N THR A 216 2.02 -7.85 7.93
CA THR A 216 3.11 -6.96 8.34
C THR A 216 2.56 -5.79 9.14
N MET A 217 3.02 -5.62 10.37
CA MET A 217 2.69 -4.48 11.22
C MET A 217 3.26 -3.21 10.62
N HIS A 218 2.39 -2.23 10.37
CA HIS A 218 2.80 -0.99 9.72
C HIS A 218 2.01 0.22 10.23
N ALA A 219 2.58 1.40 10.02
CA ALA A 219 2.03 2.68 10.43
C ALA A 219 2.54 3.81 9.51
N SER A 220 2.02 5.01 9.71
CA SER A 220 2.50 6.22 9.06
C SER A 220 2.23 7.42 9.98
N PHE A 221 3.27 8.16 10.34
CA PHE A 221 3.21 9.29 11.25
C PHE A 221 3.79 10.55 10.62
N ASN A 222 3.41 11.70 11.16
CA ASN A 222 3.89 13.01 10.75
C ASN A 222 3.55 13.35 9.29
N GLY A 223 2.50 12.72 8.74
CA GLY A 223 2.07 12.96 7.39
C GLY A 223 1.42 14.33 7.23
N GLY A 224 1.82 15.04 6.18
CA GLY A 224 1.16 16.26 5.75
C GLY A 224 -0.26 15.99 5.24
N VAL A 225 -0.96 17.04 4.88
CA VAL A 225 -2.28 16.97 4.26
C VAL A 225 -2.20 16.42 2.83
N ARG A 226 -3.24 15.68 2.42
CA ARG A 226 -3.43 15.19 1.04
C ARG A 226 -2.37 14.21 0.56
N ARG A 227 -1.94 13.27 1.40
CA ARG A 227 -1.11 12.15 0.94
C ARG A 227 -1.96 11.22 0.08
N ARG A 228 -1.58 11.05 -1.18
CA ARG A 228 -2.30 10.25 -2.17
C ARG A 228 -1.70 8.84 -2.23
N LEU A 229 -2.53 7.88 -1.97
CA LEU A 229 -2.18 6.46 -2.01
C LEU A 229 -3.34 5.67 -2.62
N PHE A 230 -3.06 4.76 -3.53
CA PHE A 230 -4.00 3.68 -3.78
C PHE A 230 -3.30 2.33 -3.69
N THR A 231 -4.09 1.30 -3.45
CA THR A 231 -3.59 -0.06 -3.31
C THR A 231 -4.30 -1.02 -4.25
N MET A 232 -3.60 -2.08 -4.61
CA MET A 232 -4.14 -3.25 -5.28
C MET A 232 -3.82 -4.49 -4.44
N ASN A 233 -4.83 -5.26 -4.11
CA ASN A 233 -4.72 -6.41 -3.24
C ASN A 233 -4.84 -7.70 -4.03
N PHE A 234 -3.96 -8.66 -3.77
CA PHE A 234 -3.92 -9.97 -4.40
C PHE A 234 -3.87 -11.07 -3.34
N SER A 235 -4.51 -12.19 -3.66
CA SER A 235 -4.54 -13.37 -2.79
C SER A 235 -4.10 -14.60 -3.55
N ALA A 236 -3.31 -15.45 -2.91
CA ALA A 236 -3.10 -16.80 -3.42
C ALA A 236 -4.45 -17.55 -3.45
N THR A 237 -4.59 -18.47 -4.37
CA THR A 237 -5.73 -19.42 -4.38
C THR A 237 -5.27 -20.75 -3.84
N PRO A 238 -6.13 -21.49 -3.13
CA PRO A 238 -5.83 -22.85 -2.65
C PRO A 238 -5.42 -23.82 -3.76
#